data_0f486bd7040d7821d545a06b05c2d3cc
#
_entry.id   0f486bd7040d7821d545a06b05c2d3cc
#
_cell.length_a   1.000
_cell.length_b   1.000
_cell.length_c   1.000
_cell.angle_alpha   90.00
_cell.angle_beta   90.00
_cell.angle_gamma   90.00
#
_symmetry.space_group_name_H-M   'P 1'
#
loop_
_entity.id
_entity.type
_entity.pdbx_description
1 polymer ?
#
loop_
_entity_poly.entity_id
_entity_poly.type
_entity_poly.pdbx_seq_one_letter_code
_entity_poly.pdbx_strand_id
1 'polypeptide(L)'
;MMDRDLLEQQLSELPLYVYTYIDPKALEFSSRIRYICQAECPMYGKSWACPPAVGEVDACKQRCGKYENCLLVGTIVEVNDISNIDESLATRGDHEAVTNEVRELMRQQGVEPFILSTEACAECERCAYLDGEPCRFPDRMHPCIESYGINVIPVLEENGLEFQYGGNIVTWYSLLFFND
;
A
#
# COMPACT_ATOMS: atom_id res chain seq x y z
N MET A 1 11.57 20.10 -6.91
CA MET A 1 10.54 19.50 -7.78
C MET A 1 11.11 18.22 -8.36
N MET A 2 10.40 17.12 -8.23
CA MET A 2 10.81 15.81 -8.74
C MET A 2 10.74 15.80 -10.29
N ASP A 3 11.74 15.27 -10.95
CA ASP A 3 11.71 15.03 -12.39
C ASP A 3 10.89 13.77 -12.68
N ARG A 4 9.63 13.99 -13.08
CA ARG A 4 8.70 12.89 -13.35
C ARG A 4 9.07 12.09 -14.58
N ASP A 5 9.63 12.71 -15.61
CA ASP A 5 10.03 12.01 -16.83
C ASP A 5 11.18 11.04 -16.52
N LEU A 6 12.14 11.48 -15.71
CA LEU A 6 13.20 10.61 -15.22
C LEU A 6 12.67 9.46 -14.36
N LEU A 7 11.74 9.76 -13.43
CA LEU A 7 11.13 8.73 -12.60
C LEU A 7 10.38 7.71 -13.47
N GLU A 8 9.56 8.14 -14.42
CA GLU A 8 8.80 7.24 -15.29
C GLU A 8 9.72 6.37 -16.16
N GLN A 9 10.83 6.91 -16.66
CA GLN A 9 11.83 6.11 -17.35
C GLN A 9 12.39 5.00 -16.43
N GLN A 10 12.72 5.33 -15.19
CA GLN A 10 13.24 4.37 -14.21
C GLN A 10 12.16 3.33 -13.80
N LEU A 11 10.91 3.77 -13.61
CA LEU A 11 9.78 2.87 -13.30
C LEU A 11 9.54 1.84 -14.40
N SER A 12 9.76 2.22 -15.67
CA SER A 12 9.58 1.30 -16.81
C SER A 12 10.58 0.14 -16.82
N GLU A 13 11.67 0.24 -16.06
CA GLU A 13 12.68 -0.82 -15.91
C GLU A 13 12.37 -1.78 -14.76
N LEU A 14 11.40 -1.43 -13.89
CA LEU A 14 10.98 -2.26 -12.76
C LEU A 14 9.90 -3.28 -13.20
N PRO A 15 9.76 -4.40 -12.47
CA PRO A 15 8.74 -5.40 -12.74
C PRO A 15 7.35 -4.94 -12.28
N LEU A 16 6.95 -3.74 -12.70
CA LEU A 16 5.62 -3.17 -12.46
C LEU A 16 4.67 -3.59 -13.59
N TYR A 17 3.47 -3.98 -13.22
CA TYR A 17 2.36 -4.15 -14.17
C TYR A 17 1.79 -2.79 -14.55
N VAL A 18 1.69 -1.89 -13.58
CA VAL A 18 1.17 -0.54 -13.78
C VAL A 18 1.79 0.44 -12.79
N TYR A 19 1.96 1.68 -13.26
CA TYR A 19 2.10 2.85 -12.42
C TYR A 19 1.25 3.98 -13.00
N THR A 20 0.62 4.77 -12.15
CA THR A 20 -0.17 5.92 -12.58
C THR A 20 -0.26 6.95 -11.46
N TYR A 21 -0.27 8.22 -11.82
CA TYR A 21 -0.53 9.30 -10.86
C TYR A 21 -2.04 9.43 -10.66
N ILE A 22 -2.45 9.48 -9.42
CA ILE A 22 -3.83 9.70 -9.02
C ILE A 22 -3.94 10.94 -8.14
N ASP A 23 -5.11 11.59 -8.16
CA ASP A 23 -5.41 12.67 -7.22
C ASP A 23 -5.69 12.07 -5.84
N PRO A 24 -4.90 12.39 -4.78
CA PRO A 24 -5.20 11.93 -3.42
C PRO A 24 -6.63 12.25 -2.95
N LYS A 25 -7.23 13.31 -3.51
CA LYS A 25 -8.61 13.73 -3.18
C LYS A 25 -9.68 12.84 -3.79
N ALA A 26 -9.33 12.05 -4.82
CA ALA A 26 -10.22 11.07 -5.42
C ALA A 26 -10.37 9.80 -4.57
N LEU A 27 -9.49 9.60 -3.57
CA LEU A 27 -9.55 8.43 -2.69
C LEU A 27 -10.76 8.49 -1.78
N GLU A 28 -11.52 7.41 -1.77
CA GLU A 28 -12.69 7.22 -0.92
C GLU A 28 -12.29 6.62 0.43
N PHE A 29 -12.54 7.36 1.51
CA PHE A 29 -12.34 6.88 2.89
C PHE A 29 -13.66 6.46 3.49
N SER A 30 -13.73 5.24 4.03
CA SER A 30 -14.95 4.64 4.53
C SER A 30 -14.72 3.92 5.86
N SER A 31 -15.54 4.26 6.86
CA SER A 31 -15.60 3.50 8.11
C SER A 31 -16.08 2.06 7.90
N ARG A 32 -16.78 1.79 6.79
CA ARG A 32 -17.21 0.44 6.43
C ARG A 32 -16.01 -0.45 6.08
N ILE A 33 -15.04 0.08 5.33
CA ILE A 33 -13.78 -0.64 5.04
C ILE A 33 -13.04 -0.93 6.34
N ARG A 34 -12.93 0.06 7.24
CA ARG A 34 -12.33 -0.13 8.56
C ARG A 34 -13.04 -1.20 9.38
N TYR A 35 -14.37 -1.26 9.29
CA TYR A 35 -15.17 -2.29 9.99
C TYR A 35 -14.83 -3.70 9.51
N ILE A 36 -14.54 -3.89 8.22
CA ILE A 36 -14.10 -5.19 7.70
C ILE A 36 -12.78 -5.61 8.35
N CYS A 37 -11.81 -4.68 8.50
CA CYS A 37 -10.58 -4.97 9.24
C CYS A 37 -10.88 -5.44 10.67
N GLN A 38 -11.82 -4.79 11.36
CA GLN A 38 -12.18 -5.13 12.74
C GLN A 38 -12.90 -6.48 12.85
N ALA A 39 -13.81 -6.77 11.92
CA ALA A 39 -14.66 -7.94 11.98
C ALA A 39 -13.99 -9.22 11.45
N GLU A 40 -13.13 -9.11 10.46
CA GLU A 40 -12.67 -10.26 9.67
C GLU A 40 -11.14 -10.43 9.63
N CYS A 41 -10.37 -9.34 9.82
CA CYS A 41 -8.92 -9.42 9.67
C CYS A 41 -8.24 -9.96 10.94
N PRO A 42 -7.46 -11.05 10.85
CA PRO A 42 -6.76 -11.63 12.01
C PRO A 42 -5.66 -10.72 12.57
N MET A 43 -5.26 -9.68 11.82
CA MET A 43 -4.20 -8.73 12.22
C MET A 43 -4.73 -7.50 12.96
N TYR A 44 -6.06 -7.37 13.10
CA TYR A 44 -6.64 -6.28 13.89
C TYR A 44 -6.12 -6.30 15.34
N GLY A 45 -5.61 -5.16 15.80
CA GLY A 45 -5.07 -5.03 17.15
C GLY A 45 -3.71 -5.74 17.38
N LYS A 46 -3.00 -6.13 16.32
CA LYS A 46 -1.75 -6.89 16.45
C LYS A 46 -0.52 -6.23 15.82
N SER A 47 -0.67 -5.07 15.19
CA SER A 47 0.43 -4.42 14.47
C SER A 47 0.30 -2.91 14.49
N TRP A 48 1.43 -2.19 14.48
CA TRP A 48 1.48 -0.75 14.27
C TRP A 48 0.95 -0.32 12.89
N ALA A 49 0.98 -1.22 11.92
CA ALA A 49 0.46 -1.00 10.57
C ALA A 49 -1.05 -1.23 10.43
N CYS A 50 -1.72 -1.71 11.48
CA CYS A 50 -3.11 -2.12 11.46
C CYS A 50 -3.97 -1.30 12.44
N PRO A 51 -5.30 -1.27 12.26
CA PRO A 51 -6.18 -0.70 13.27
C PRO A 51 -6.11 -1.49 14.59
N PRO A 52 -6.30 -0.86 15.73
CA PRO A 52 -6.56 0.57 15.95
C PRO A 52 -5.30 1.46 15.97
N ALA A 53 -4.10 0.88 15.87
CA ALA A 53 -2.83 1.61 16.01
C ALA A 53 -2.64 2.74 14.98
N VAL A 54 -3.15 2.57 13.75
CA VAL A 54 -3.08 3.58 12.69
C VAL A 54 -3.97 4.82 12.96
N GLY A 55 -4.86 4.75 13.96
CA GLY A 55 -5.80 5.82 14.32
C GLY A 55 -7.14 5.70 13.59
N GLU A 56 -8.04 6.64 13.87
CA GLU A 56 -9.37 6.69 13.26
C GLU A 56 -9.33 7.08 11.78
N VAL A 57 -10.36 6.70 11.02
CA VAL A 57 -10.44 6.94 9.57
C VAL A 57 -10.27 8.42 9.22
N ASP A 58 -10.88 9.33 9.99
CA ASP A 58 -10.74 10.76 9.77
C ASP A 58 -9.30 11.25 9.96
N ALA A 59 -8.59 10.71 10.94
CA ALA A 59 -7.18 11.02 11.15
C ALA A 59 -6.31 10.47 10.00
N CYS A 60 -6.62 9.28 9.50
CA CYS A 60 -5.98 8.68 8.35
C CYS A 60 -6.20 9.52 7.09
N LYS A 61 -7.44 9.96 6.85
CA LYS A 61 -7.79 10.87 5.75
C LYS A 61 -7.04 12.19 5.83
N GLN A 62 -6.98 12.81 7.02
CA GLN A 62 -6.22 14.05 7.23
C GLN A 62 -4.73 13.86 6.97
N ARG A 63 -4.17 12.69 7.29
CA ARG A 63 -2.75 12.38 7.04
C ARG A 63 -2.47 12.29 5.53
N CYS A 64 -3.30 11.58 4.78
CA CYS A 64 -3.20 11.50 3.32
C CYS A 64 -3.46 12.86 2.66
N GLY A 65 -4.37 13.65 3.20
CA GLY A 65 -4.73 14.99 2.70
C GLY A 65 -3.62 16.05 2.82
N LYS A 66 -2.49 15.74 3.46
CA LYS A 66 -1.31 16.61 3.51
C LYS A 66 -0.48 16.57 2.22
N TYR A 67 -0.77 15.63 1.35
CA TYR A 67 -0.03 15.39 0.12
C TYR A 67 -0.85 15.86 -1.09
N GLU A 68 -0.14 16.45 -2.04
CA GLU A 68 -0.73 16.96 -3.28
C GLU A 68 -0.73 15.92 -4.40
N ASN A 69 0.15 14.92 -4.29
CA ASN A 69 0.36 13.91 -5.31
C ASN A 69 0.30 12.49 -4.70
N CYS A 70 -0.13 11.54 -5.51
CA CYS A 70 -0.07 10.12 -5.19
C CYS A 70 0.32 9.32 -6.43
N LEU A 71 1.33 8.48 -6.31
CA LEU A 71 1.69 7.48 -7.31
C LEU A 71 1.11 6.14 -6.88
N LEU A 72 0.24 5.58 -7.71
CA LEU A 72 -0.23 4.21 -7.58
C LEU A 72 0.71 3.30 -8.35
N VAL A 73 1.20 2.25 -7.72
CA VAL A 73 1.99 1.18 -8.36
C VAL A 73 1.32 -0.16 -8.14
N GLY A 74 1.37 -1.02 -9.15
CA GLY A 74 0.76 -2.34 -9.10
C GLY A 74 1.67 -3.41 -9.71
N THR A 75 1.65 -4.59 -9.10
CA THR A 75 2.28 -5.80 -9.62
C THR A 75 1.25 -6.90 -9.76
N ILE A 76 1.47 -7.80 -10.70
CA ILE A 76 0.67 -9.01 -10.85
C ILE A 76 1.58 -10.23 -10.87
N VAL A 77 1.06 -11.33 -10.39
CA VAL A 77 1.76 -12.62 -10.40
C VAL A 77 0.76 -13.75 -10.59
N GLU A 78 1.12 -14.73 -11.40
CA GLU A 78 0.37 -15.96 -11.54
C GLU A 78 0.77 -16.95 -10.44
N VAL A 79 -0.23 -17.53 -9.78
CA VAL A 79 -0.07 -18.58 -8.76
C VAL A 79 -0.70 -19.88 -9.26
N ASN A 80 -0.41 -21.01 -8.60
CA ASN A 80 -0.99 -22.28 -8.99
C ASN A 80 -2.48 -22.38 -8.62
N ASP A 81 -2.83 -21.84 -7.44
CA ASP A 81 -4.19 -21.85 -6.94
C ASP A 81 -4.46 -20.58 -6.11
N ILE A 82 -5.27 -19.68 -6.65
CA ILE A 82 -5.63 -18.43 -5.97
C ILE A 82 -6.45 -18.65 -4.69
N SER A 83 -7.10 -19.80 -4.54
CA SER A 83 -7.80 -20.15 -3.31
C SER A 83 -6.84 -20.53 -2.18
N ASN A 84 -5.60 -20.83 -2.51
CA ASN A 84 -4.53 -21.02 -1.53
C ASN A 84 -3.99 -19.66 -1.05
N ILE A 85 -4.52 -19.20 0.08
CA ILE A 85 -4.17 -17.91 0.66
C ILE A 85 -2.67 -17.82 0.98
N ASP A 86 -2.07 -18.89 1.48
CA ASP A 86 -0.64 -18.91 1.83
C ASP A 86 0.25 -18.74 0.59
N GLU A 87 -0.13 -19.37 -0.53
CA GLU A 87 0.58 -19.20 -1.81
C GLU A 87 0.47 -17.75 -2.30
N SER A 88 -0.73 -17.18 -2.25
CA SER A 88 -0.96 -15.78 -2.64
C SER A 88 -0.16 -14.81 -1.77
N LEU A 89 -0.21 -14.98 -0.44
CA LEU A 89 0.53 -14.13 0.50
C LEU A 89 2.05 -14.26 0.36
N ALA A 90 2.56 -15.41 -0.07
CA ALA A 90 3.99 -15.60 -0.32
C ALA A 90 4.53 -14.68 -1.42
N THR A 91 3.69 -14.24 -2.35
CA THR A 91 4.08 -13.32 -3.45
C THR A 91 4.18 -11.86 -3.03
N ARG A 92 3.66 -11.51 -1.85
CA ARG A 92 3.64 -10.14 -1.32
C ARG A 92 5.04 -9.54 -1.16
N GLY A 93 6.01 -10.34 -0.74
CA GLY A 93 7.39 -9.89 -0.52
C GLY A 93 8.02 -9.28 -1.76
N ASP A 94 7.76 -9.82 -2.94
CA ASP A 94 8.26 -9.29 -4.20
C ASP A 94 7.64 -7.92 -4.53
N HIS A 95 6.34 -7.76 -4.27
CA HIS A 95 5.67 -6.46 -4.41
C HIS A 95 6.24 -5.41 -3.45
N GLU A 96 6.46 -5.78 -2.19
CA GLU A 96 7.09 -4.88 -1.20
C GLU A 96 8.50 -4.46 -1.63
N ALA A 97 9.29 -5.39 -2.17
CA ALA A 97 10.63 -5.09 -2.68
C ALA A 97 10.57 -4.04 -3.82
N VAL A 98 9.68 -4.24 -4.79
CA VAL A 98 9.48 -3.28 -5.89
C VAL A 98 8.97 -1.93 -5.37
N THR A 99 8.04 -1.91 -4.43
CA THR A 99 7.55 -0.66 -3.80
C THR A 99 8.68 0.10 -3.12
N ASN A 100 9.59 -0.60 -2.43
CA ASN A 100 10.75 0.00 -1.80
C ASN A 100 11.78 0.50 -2.83
N GLU A 101 11.94 -0.16 -3.98
CA GLU A 101 12.76 0.35 -5.09
C GLU A 101 12.19 1.67 -5.63
N VAL A 102 10.88 1.74 -5.85
CA VAL A 102 10.20 2.99 -6.26
C VAL A 102 10.44 4.10 -5.24
N ARG A 103 10.30 3.80 -3.94
CA ARG A 103 10.62 4.75 -2.86
C ARG A 103 12.05 5.26 -2.98
N GLU A 104 13.00 4.38 -3.20
CA GLU A 104 14.42 4.77 -3.28
C GLU A 104 14.69 5.65 -4.50
N LEU A 105 14.07 5.39 -5.65
CA LEU A 105 14.16 6.27 -6.82
C LEU A 105 13.63 7.68 -6.52
N MET A 106 12.52 7.80 -5.79
CA MET A 106 11.97 9.09 -5.36
C MET A 106 12.90 9.79 -4.37
N ARG A 107 13.49 9.05 -3.42
CA ARG A 107 14.44 9.59 -2.43
C ARG A 107 15.70 10.14 -3.08
N GLN A 108 16.21 9.51 -4.13
CA GLN A 108 17.36 9.99 -4.90
C GLN A 108 17.09 11.35 -5.55
N GLN A 109 15.81 11.68 -5.79
CA GLN A 109 15.36 12.98 -6.26
C GLN A 109 14.94 13.95 -5.13
N GLY A 110 15.21 13.58 -3.87
CA GLY A 110 14.92 14.41 -2.69
C GLY A 110 13.47 14.35 -2.20
N VAL A 111 12.69 13.38 -2.68
CA VAL A 111 11.29 13.20 -2.27
C VAL A 111 11.14 11.95 -1.42
N GLU A 112 10.68 12.11 -0.18
CA GLU A 112 10.34 10.99 0.72
C GLU A 112 8.83 10.75 0.67
N PRO A 113 8.34 9.66 0.05
CA PRO A 113 6.92 9.39 0.00
C PRO A 113 6.41 8.78 1.30
N PHE A 114 5.16 9.08 1.65
CA PHE A 114 4.39 8.32 2.61
C PHE A 114 3.71 7.15 1.88
N ILE A 115 3.92 5.93 2.36
CA ILE A 115 3.51 4.71 1.65
C ILE A 115 2.38 4.01 2.39
N LEU A 116 1.32 3.67 1.66
CA LEU A 116 0.35 2.65 2.01
C LEU A 116 0.53 1.46 1.06
N SER A 117 0.72 0.28 1.63
CA SER A 117 1.02 -0.92 0.86
C SER A 117 -0.10 -1.95 0.95
N THR A 118 0.24 -3.22 0.86
CA THR A 118 -0.70 -4.33 0.89
C THR A 118 -0.56 -5.11 2.19
N GLU A 119 -1.63 -5.70 2.67
CA GLU A 119 -1.65 -6.59 3.82
C GLU A 119 -1.00 -6.01 5.10
N ALA A 120 -0.93 -6.81 6.15
CA ALA A 120 -0.26 -6.41 7.38
C ALA A 120 1.27 -6.36 7.20
N CYS A 121 1.94 -5.52 7.99
CA CYS A 121 3.39 -5.46 8.03
C CYS A 121 3.99 -6.81 8.46
N ALA A 122 5.00 -7.28 7.75
CA ALA A 122 5.72 -8.53 8.00
C ALA A 122 7.21 -8.34 8.34
N GLU A 123 7.62 -7.14 8.76
CA GLU A 123 9.01 -6.83 9.10
C GLU A 123 9.50 -7.54 10.38
N CYS A 124 8.59 -7.92 11.26
CA CYS A 124 8.89 -8.63 12.50
C CYS A 124 8.07 -9.90 12.59
N GLU A 125 8.67 -10.99 13.05
CA GLU A 125 7.96 -12.22 13.40
C GLU A 125 6.84 -11.94 14.45
N ARG A 126 7.15 -11.09 15.43
CA ARG A 126 6.19 -10.57 16.41
C ARG A 126 6.29 -9.05 16.48
N CYS A 127 5.20 -8.36 16.20
CA CYS A 127 5.16 -6.91 16.25
C CYS A 127 5.31 -6.36 17.67
N ALA A 128 6.14 -5.34 17.84
CA ALA A 128 6.35 -4.65 19.12
C ALA A 128 5.07 -4.02 19.69
N TYR A 129 4.07 -3.75 18.85
CA TYR A 129 2.75 -3.26 19.28
C TYR A 129 2.11 -4.15 20.36
N LEU A 130 2.28 -5.47 20.25
CA LEU A 130 1.73 -6.45 21.21
C LEU A 130 2.35 -6.37 22.61
N ASP A 131 3.52 -5.77 22.69
CA ASP A 131 4.25 -5.59 23.94
C ASP A 131 4.18 -4.14 24.45
N GLY A 132 3.41 -3.27 23.75
CA GLY A 132 3.29 -1.84 24.08
C GLY A 132 4.56 -1.04 23.77
N GLU A 133 5.45 -1.61 22.95
CA GLU A 133 6.73 -1.00 22.59
C GLU A 133 6.65 -0.29 21.22
N PRO A 134 7.46 0.74 20.99
CA PRO A 134 7.52 1.42 19.68
C PRO A 134 7.90 0.46 18.55
N CYS A 135 7.52 0.82 17.33
CA CYS A 135 7.92 0.08 16.14
C CYS A 135 9.46 0.00 16.03
N ARG A 136 9.99 -1.20 15.80
CA ARG A 136 11.44 -1.42 15.67
C ARG A 136 12.00 -0.92 14.34
N PHE A 137 11.16 -0.87 13.31
CA PHE A 137 11.54 -0.51 11.94
C PHE A 137 10.55 0.50 11.33
N PRO A 138 10.42 1.71 11.93
CA PRO A 138 9.40 2.68 11.49
C PRO A 138 9.56 3.10 10.03
N ASP A 139 10.79 3.11 9.51
CA ASP A 139 11.08 3.48 8.12
C ASP A 139 10.72 2.40 7.11
N ARG A 140 10.49 1.17 7.56
CA ARG A 140 10.10 0.02 6.72
C ARG A 140 8.66 -0.43 6.95
N MET A 141 8.01 0.10 7.98
CA MET A 141 6.62 -0.21 8.29
C MET A 141 5.70 0.60 7.40
N HIS A 142 4.96 -0.07 6.53
CA HIS A 142 3.95 0.54 5.69
C HIS A 142 2.57 0.00 6.08
N PRO A 143 1.62 0.86 6.50
CA PRO A 143 0.24 0.45 6.70
C PRO A 143 -0.37 -0.04 5.38
N CYS A 144 -1.35 -0.93 5.44
CA CYS A 144 -2.09 -1.31 4.24
C CYS A 144 -3.16 -0.26 3.89
N ILE A 145 -3.54 -0.23 2.63
CA ILE A 145 -4.53 0.71 2.08
C ILE A 145 -5.84 0.61 2.87
N GLU A 146 -6.33 -0.60 3.08
CA GLU A 146 -7.58 -0.88 3.79
C GLU A 146 -7.51 -0.48 5.27
N SER A 147 -6.32 -0.57 5.90
CA SER A 147 -6.14 -0.14 7.29
C SER A 147 -6.41 1.35 7.49
N TYR A 148 -6.28 2.14 6.43
CA TYR A 148 -6.64 3.56 6.40
C TYR A 148 -8.11 3.82 6.09
N GLY A 149 -8.91 2.77 5.88
CA GLY A 149 -10.30 2.86 5.48
C GLY A 149 -10.48 3.26 4.01
N ILE A 150 -9.46 3.12 3.18
CA ILE A 150 -9.51 3.47 1.77
C ILE A 150 -10.13 2.33 0.97
N ASN A 151 -11.18 2.68 0.20
CA ASN A 151 -11.69 1.84 -0.86
C ASN A 151 -10.93 2.18 -2.15
N VAL A 152 -10.04 1.29 -2.57
CA VAL A 152 -9.21 1.54 -3.76
C VAL A 152 -9.94 1.23 -5.06
N ILE A 153 -11.04 0.46 -5.01
CA ILE A 153 -11.74 -0.04 -6.20
C ILE A 153 -12.17 1.10 -7.15
N PRO A 154 -12.84 2.18 -6.69
CA PRO A 154 -13.26 3.24 -7.60
C PRO A 154 -12.09 3.88 -8.36
N VAL A 155 -10.97 4.13 -7.68
CA VAL A 155 -9.82 4.75 -8.34
C VAL A 155 -9.11 3.80 -9.31
N LEU A 156 -9.15 2.49 -9.05
CA LEU A 156 -8.67 1.49 -10.01
C LEU A 156 -9.54 1.50 -11.28
N GLU A 157 -10.86 1.43 -11.12
CA GLU A 157 -11.82 1.43 -12.23
C GLU A 157 -11.70 2.71 -13.09
N GLU A 158 -11.58 3.88 -12.48
CA GLU A 158 -11.37 5.15 -13.17
C GLU A 158 -10.08 5.16 -14.03
N ASN A 159 -9.09 4.38 -13.64
CA ASN A 159 -7.82 4.23 -14.36
C ASN A 159 -7.78 2.98 -15.27
N GLY A 160 -8.91 2.31 -15.48
CA GLY A 160 -8.98 1.11 -16.33
C GLY A 160 -8.29 -0.11 -15.73
N LEU A 161 -8.13 -0.14 -14.41
CA LEU A 161 -7.49 -1.21 -13.66
C LEU A 161 -8.52 -2.03 -12.90
N GLU A 162 -8.19 -3.26 -12.58
CA GLU A 162 -9.03 -4.15 -11.79
C GLU A 162 -8.34 -4.55 -10.49
N PHE A 163 -9.14 -4.74 -9.46
CA PHE A 163 -8.66 -5.31 -8.19
C PHE A 163 -8.33 -6.79 -8.33
N GLN A 164 -9.08 -7.50 -9.17
CA GLN A 164 -8.85 -8.91 -9.54
C GLN A 164 -9.03 -9.09 -11.04
N TYR A 165 -8.03 -9.66 -11.69
CA TYR A 165 -8.07 -9.94 -13.13
C TYR A 165 -8.67 -11.32 -13.48
N GLY A 166 -9.06 -12.11 -12.46
CA GLY A 166 -9.58 -13.46 -12.64
C GLY A 166 -8.49 -14.51 -12.81
N GLY A 167 -8.90 -15.78 -12.97
CA GLY A 167 -7.96 -16.90 -13.02
C GLY A 167 -7.13 -17.03 -11.75
N ASN A 168 -5.89 -17.45 -11.90
CA ASN A 168 -4.91 -17.59 -10.82
C ASN A 168 -3.95 -16.39 -10.76
N ILE A 169 -4.46 -15.18 -10.93
CA ILE A 169 -3.67 -13.95 -10.91
C ILE A 169 -3.90 -13.21 -9.62
N VAL A 170 -2.81 -13.00 -8.87
CA VAL A 170 -2.77 -12.14 -7.68
C VAL A 170 -2.30 -10.76 -8.08
N THR A 171 -3.01 -9.74 -7.62
CA THR A 171 -2.68 -8.33 -7.86
C THR A 171 -2.40 -7.64 -6.55
N TRP A 172 -1.27 -6.90 -6.49
CA TRP A 172 -0.88 -6.09 -5.35
C TRP A 172 -0.77 -4.63 -5.76
N TYR A 173 -1.27 -3.72 -4.92
CA TYR A 173 -1.19 -2.28 -5.13
C TYR A 173 -0.57 -1.58 -3.93
N SER A 174 0.19 -0.52 -4.21
CA SER A 174 0.69 0.42 -3.21
C SER A 174 0.41 1.86 -3.64
N LEU A 175 0.21 2.73 -2.66
CA LEU A 175 0.01 4.16 -2.84
C LEU A 175 1.17 4.91 -2.22
N LEU A 176 1.88 5.71 -3.00
CA LEU A 176 3.00 6.53 -2.56
C LEU A 176 2.58 8.00 -2.62
N PHE A 177 2.27 8.59 -1.48
CA PHE A 177 1.86 9.99 -1.34
C PHE A 177 3.08 10.88 -1.21
N PHE A 178 3.11 12.01 -1.92
CA PHE A 178 4.25 12.91 -1.89
C PHE A 178 3.88 14.36 -2.21
N ASN A 179 4.79 15.26 -1.86
CA ASN A 179 4.80 16.66 -2.27
C ASN A 179 6.10 16.92 -3.04
N ASP A 180 6.01 17.73 -4.09
CA ASP A 180 7.15 18.14 -4.91
C ASP A 180 7.91 19.32 -4.29
#